data_712c04955dd4aff6b90a411696e4a19e
#
_entry.id   712c04955dd4aff6b90a411696e4a19e
#
_cell.length_a   1.000
_cell.length_b   1.000
_cell.length_c   1.000
_cell.angle_alpha   90.00
_cell.angle_beta   90.00
_cell.angle_gamma   90.00
#
_symmetry.space_group_name_H-M   'P 1'
#
loop_
_entity.id
_entity.type
_entity.pdbx_description
1 polymer ?
#
loop_
_entity_poly.entity_id
_entity_poly.type
_entity_poly.pdbx_seq_one_letter_code
_entity_poly.pdbx_strand_id
1 'polypeptide(L)'
;HVVCRRQRQMCIRDSVWSETPTGTIKYGDVFHQNEVEMSTFNFQQADVDHLFGYFEFCEKEAERLVSLELPLPAYEFVMKASHTFNLLDARHAISVTERQRYILRVRTLARLAAQGYVASRAKLGFPLADKDLAQAALQALAEESAA
;
A
#
# COMPACT_ATOMS: atom_id res chain seq x y z
N HIS A 1 -17.03 -21.87 4.89
CA HIS A 1 -16.32 -20.68 4.38
C HIS A 1 -15.04 -21.03 3.59
N VAL A 2 -14.28 -22.07 3.94
CA VAL A 2 -13.04 -22.48 3.23
C VAL A 2 -13.35 -23.07 1.85
N VAL A 3 -14.43 -23.83 1.73
CA VAL A 3 -14.86 -24.44 0.45
C VAL A 3 -15.26 -23.36 -0.57
N CYS A 4 -15.92 -22.29 -0.13
CA CYS A 4 -16.34 -21.20 -0.99
C CYS A 4 -15.17 -20.38 -1.57
N ARG A 5 -14.06 -20.24 -0.82
CA ARG A 5 -12.83 -19.58 -1.32
C ARG A 5 -12.12 -20.44 -2.37
N ARG A 6 -12.01 -21.75 -2.18
CA ARG A 6 -11.42 -22.66 -3.18
C ARG A 6 -12.25 -22.71 -4.46
N GLN A 7 -13.59 -22.73 -4.37
CA GLN A 7 -14.45 -22.68 -5.54
C GLN A 7 -14.34 -21.36 -6.30
N ARG A 8 -14.24 -20.21 -5.61
CA ARG A 8 -14.01 -18.92 -6.27
C ARG A 8 -12.67 -18.87 -7.01
N GLN A 9 -11.60 -19.39 -6.44
CA GLN A 9 -10.28 -19.43 -7.09
C GLN A 9 -10.29 -20.35 -8.31
N MET A 10 -10.97 -21.51 -8.25
CA MET A 10 -11.12 -22.39 -9.41
C MET A 10 -11.95 -21.71 -10.52
N CYS A 11 -13.04 -21.04 -10.18
CA CYS A 11 -13.87 -20.32 -11.15
C CYS A 11 -13.12 -19.14 -11.82
N ILE A 12 -12.30 -18.41 -11.07
CA ILE A 12 -11.48 -17.32 -11.63
C ILE A 12 -10.45 -17.88 -12.61
N ARG A 13 -9.72 -18.94 -12.23
CA ARG A 13 -8.70 -19.55 -13.07
C ARG A 13 -9.22 -20.04 -14.40
N ASP A 14 -10.44 -20.59 -14.42
CA ASP A 14 -11.08 -21.11 -15.61
C ASP A 14 -11.92 -20.06 -16.38
N SER A 15 -12.02 -18.84 -15.86
CA SER A 15 -12.74 -17.77 -16.53
C SER A 15 -12.06 -17.38 -17.85
N VAL A 16 -12.85 -17.05 -18.85
CA VAL A 16 -12.36 -16.58 -20.13
C VAL A 16 -11.76 -15.20 -19.98
N TRP A 17 -10.46 -15.08 -20.35
CA TRP A 17 -9.76 -13.81 -20.41
C TRP A 17 -9.98 -13.13 -21.77
N SER A 18 -9.84 -13.90 -22.84
CA SER A 18 -10.01 -13.40 -24.22
C SER A 18 -10.40 -14.53 -25.17
N GLU A 19 -11.24 -14.23 -26.14
CA GLU A 19 -11.52 -15.08 -27.31
C GLU A 19 -10.64 -14.65 -28.48
N THR A 20 -9.95 -15.60 -29.12
CA THR A 20 -9.10 -15.36 -30.26
C THR A 20 -9.48 -16.27 -31.43
N PRO A 21 -9.10 -15.97 -32.67
CA PRO A 21 -9.34 -16.85 -33.82
C PRO A 21 -8.73 -18.25 -33.67
N THR A 22 -7.72 -18.40 -32.79
CA THR A 22 -7.01 -19.66 -32.55
C THR A 22 -7.47 -20.41 -31.30
N GLY A 23 -8.41 -19.85 -30.53
CA GLY A 23 -8.98 -20.47 -29.33
C GLY A 23 -9.24 -19.50 -28.18
N THR A 24 -9.76 -20.05 -27.08
CA THR A 24 -10.08 -19.33 -25.86
C THR A 24 -8.87 -19.29 -24.94
N ILE A 25 -8.47 -18.10 -24.49
CA ILE A 25 -7.45 -17.87 -23.47
C ILE A 25 -8.15 -17.72 -22.13
N LYS A 26 -7.75 -18.48 -21.13
CA LYS A 26 -8.26 -18.42 -19.76
C LYS A 26 -7.41 -17.52 -18.88
N TYR A 27 -7.98 -17.00 -17.77
CA TYR A 27 -7.27 -16.24 -16.75
C TYR A 27 -6.03 -17.01 -16.24
N GLY A 28 -6.17 -18.31 -15.98
CA GLY A 28 -5.06 -19.17 -15.54
C GLY A 28 -3.90 -19.25 -16.53
N ASP A 29 -4.17 -19.20 -17.83
CA ASP A 29 -3.12 -19.26 -18.87
C ASP A 29 -2.23 -18.02 -18.81
N VAL A 30 -2.80 -16.87 -18.42
CA VAL A 30 -2.09 -15.58 -18.36
C VAL A 30 -1.39 -15.39 -17.00
N PHE A 31 -2.10 -15.65 -15.89
CA PHE A 31 -1.66 -15.20 -14.57
C PHE A 31 -1.17 -16.31 -13.64
N HIS A 32 -1.46 -17.58 -13.89
CA HIS A 32 -1.11 -18.67 -12.96
C HIS A 32 0.39 -18.73 -12.67
N GLN A 33 1.23 -18.67 -13.70
CA GLN A 33 2.68 -18.75 -13.53
C GLN A 33 3.21 -17.55 -12.73
N ASN A 34 2.69 -16.36 -12.97
CA ASN A 34 3.02 -15.16 -12.20
C ASN A 34 2.67 -15.33 -10.71
N GLU A 35 1.48 -15.87 -10.41
CA GLU A 35 1.07 -16.15 -9.02
C GLU A 35 2.01 -17.16 -8.34
N VAL A 36 2.44 -18.22 -9.05
CA VAL A 36 3.40 -19.22 -8.55
C VAL A 36 4.75 -18.57 -8.24
N GLU A 37 5.28 -17.79 -9.16
CA GLU A 37 6.60 -17.13 -8.99
C GLU A 37 6.55 -16.10 -7.87
N MET A 38 5.52 -15.25 -7.83
CA MET A 38 5.36 -14.27 -6.77
C MET A 38 5.16 -14.90 -5.39
N SER A 39 4.39 -15.99 -5.30
CA SER A 39 4.24 -16.74 -4.06
C SER A 39 5.56 -17.38 -3.61
N THR A 40 6.30 -17.96 -4.53
CA THR A 40 7.63 -18.53 -4.26
C THR A 40 8.58 -17.46 -3.74
N PHE A 41 8.63 -16.31 -4.40
CA PHE A 41 9.44 -15.18 -3.93
C PHE A 41 9.00 -14.73 -2.54
N ASN A 42 7.72 -14.42 -2.35
CA ASN A 42 7.20 -13.83 -1.12
C ASN A 42 7.38 -14.73 0.11
N PHE A 43 7.17 -16.05 -0.03
CA PHE A 43 7.15 -16.97 1.09
C PHE A 43 8.44 -17.79 1.27
N GLN A 44 9.29 -17.88 0.25
CA GLN A 44 10.44 -18.78 0.27
C GLN A 44 11.78 -18.09 -0.03
N GLN A 45 11.85 -17.20 -1.02
CA GLN A 45 13.09 -16.72 -1.60
C GLN A 45 13.47 -15.28 -1.25
N ALA A 46 12.52 -14.45 -0.82
CA ALA A 46 12.81 -13.05 -0.50
C ALA A 46 13.92 -12.96 0.58
N ASP A 47 14.95 -12.17 0.31
CA ASP A 47 16.09 -11.96 1.20
C ASP A 47 15.67 -11.11 2.39
N VAL A 48 15.75 -11.68 3.58
CA VAL A 48 15.27 -11.07 4.82
C VAL A 48 16.10 -9.87 5.23
N ASP A 49 17.44 -9.95 5.11
CA ASP A 49 18.33 -8.85 5.51
C ASP A 49 18.14 -7.64 4.58
N HIS A 50 17.99 -7.90 3.29
CA HIS A 50 17.66 -6.86 2.32
C HIS A 50 16.30 -6.22 2.62
N LEU A 51 15.28 -7.01 2.98
CA LEU A 51 13.95 -6.50 3.31
C LEU A 51 13.98 -5.58 4.54
N PHE A 52 14.75 -5.91 5.59
CA PHE A 52 14.92 -5.03 6.75
C PHE A 52 15.54 -3.68 6.35
N GLY A 53 16.64 -3.71 5.60
CA GLY A 53 17.28 -2.49 5.11
C GLY A 53 16.38 -1.67 4.19
N TYR A 54 15.61 -2.33 3.34
CA TYR A 54 14.67 -1.66 2.43
C TYR A 54 13.48 -1.04 3.17
N PHE A 55 12.97 -1.69 4.22
CA PHE A 55 11.94 -1.09 5.06
C PHE A 55 12.43 0.21 5.70
N GLU A 56 13.63 0.19 6.32
CA GLU A 56 14.21 1.38 6.94
C GLU A 56 14.48 2.51 5.92
N PHE A 57 14.93 2.14 4.73
CA PHE A 57 15.11 3.10 3.64
C PHE A 57 13.78 3.76 3.26
N CYS A 58 12.73 2.97 3.05
CA CYS A 58 11.41 3.48 2.69
C CYS A 58 10.81 4.38 3.77
N GLU A 59 10.99 4.03 5.04
CA GLU A 59 10.54 4.85 6.17
C GLU A 59 11.23 6.21 6.18
N LYS A 60 12.56 6.23 6.16
CA LYS A 60 13.35 7.48 6.15
C LYS A 60 13.03 8.36 4.94
N GLU A 61 12.87 7.75 3.78
CA GLU A 61 12.56 8.49 2.55
C GLU A 61 11.13 9.06 2.58
N ALA A 62 10.15 8.31 3.12
CA ALA A 62 8.80 8.83 3.32
C ALA A 62 8.79 10.05 4.26
N GLU A 63 9.48 9.98 5.38
CA GLU A 63 9.61 11.09 6.34
C GLU A 63 10.29 12.32 5.70
N ARG A 64 11.38 12.09 4.97
CA ARG A 64 12.10 13.15 4.25
C ARG A 64 11.21 13.84 3.23
N LEU A 65 10.44 13.09 2.45
CA LEU A 65 9.54 13.65 1.43
C LEU A 65 8.38 14.42 2.04
N VAL A 66 7.83 13.95 3.17
CA VAL A 66 6.82 14.73 3.91
C VAL A 66 7.40 16.06 4.39
N SER A 67 8.62 16.07 4.91
CA SER A 67 9.28 17.30 5.37
C SER A 67 9.55 18.31 4.24
N LEU A 68 9.66 17.83 3.00
CA LEU A 68 9.77 18.64 1.79
C LEU A 68 8.41 19.04 1.17
N GLU A 69 7.32 18.78 1.90
CA GLU A 69 5.94 19.04 1.42
C GLU A 69 5.57 18.26 0.15
N LEU A 70 6.11 17.06 -0.02
CA LEU A 70 5.89 16.17 -1.16
C LEU A 70 5.10 14.91 -0.73
N PRO A 71 3.82 15.04 -0.32
CA PRO A 71 3.08 13.92 0.26
C PRO A 71 2.76 12.80 -0.75
N LEU A 72 2.61 13.11 -2.04
CA LEU A 72 2.29 12.09 -3.06
C LEU A 72 3.43 11.10 -3.28
N PRO A 73 4.68 11.53 -3.57
CA PRO A 73 5.81 10.60 -3.62
C PRO A 73 6.11 9.97 -2.24
N ALA A 74 5.87 10.68 -1.12
CA ALA A 74 6.00 10.09 0.20
C ALA A 74 5.07 8.89 0.39
N TYR A 75 3.81 8.99 -0.07
CA TYR A 75 2.84 7.89 0.01
C TYR A 75 3.29 6.65 -0.76
N GLU A 76 3.99 6.80 -1.89
CA GLU A 76 4.58 5.66 -2.60
C GLU A 76 5.56 4.87 -1.71
N PHE A 77 6.40 5.57 -0.94
CA PHE A 77 7.31 4.92 0.00
C PHE A 77 6.59 4.32 1.21
N VAL A 78 5.50 4.90 1.67
CA VAL A 78 4.61 4.29 2.68
C VAL A 78 4.06 2.95 2.18
N MET A 79 3.60 2.89 0.93
CA MET A 79 3.10 1.65 0.33
C MET A 79 4.21 0.59 0.21
N LYS A 80 5.42 1.00 -0.19
CA LYS A 80 6.60 0.10 -0.26
C LYS A 80 6.98 -0.41 1.14
N ALA A 81 7.01 0.45 2.17
CA ALA A 81 7.26 0.04 3.55
C ALA A 81 6.20 -0.96 4.04
N SER A 82 4.92 -0.70 3.79
CA SER A 82 3.82 -1.62 4.15
C SER A 82 3.95 -2.97 3.46
N HIS A 83 4.27 -2.98 2.16
CA HIS A 83 4.50 -4.21 1.42
C HIS A 83 5.70 -4.99 1.96
N THR A 84 6.82 -4.31 2.21
CA THR A 84 8.03 -4.91 2.77
C THR A 84 7.77 -5.53 4.14
N PHE A 85 7.01 -4.85 5.01
CA PHE A 85 6.56 -5.41 6.28
C PHE A 85 5.76 -6.72 6.09
N ASN A 86 4.84 -6.76 5.12
CA ASN A 86 4.08 -7.97 4.83
C ASN A 86 4.97 -9.13 4.37
N LEU A 87 6.04 -8.86 3.60
CA LEU A 87 7.02 -9.87 3.21
C LEU A 87 7.80 -10.39 4.42
N LEU A 88 8.27 -9.50 5.29
CA LEU A 88 8.97 -9.88 6.53
C LEU A 88 8.09 -10.74 7.45
N ASP A 89 6.81 -10.39 7.59
CA ASP A 89 5.81 -11.17 8.34
C ASP A 89 5.57 -12.55 7.70
N ALA A 90 5.42 -12.60 6.38
CA ALA A 90 5.26 -13.84 5.61
C ALA A 90 6.48 -14.78 5.68
N ARG A 91 7.68 -14.20 5.79
CA ARG A 91 8.95 -14.93 5.98
C ARG A 91 9.19 -15.33 7.44
N HIS A 92 8.26 -15.02 8.36
CA HIS A 92 8.41 -15.25 9.80
C HIS A 92 9.69 -14.61 10.40
N ALA A 93 10.16 -13.52 9.79
CA ALA A 93 11.37 -12.82 10.20
C ALA A 93 11.13 -11.85 11.37
N ILE A 94 9.87 -11.55 11.68
CA ILE A 94 9.45 -10.60 12.72
C ILE A 94 8.75 -11.38 13.84
N SER A 95 9.18 -11.16 15.09
CA SER A 95 8.51 -11.71 16.27
C SER A 95 7.11 -11.09 16.48
N VAL A 96 6.24 -11.79 17.23
CA VAL A 96 4.89 -11.30 17.54
C VAL A 96 4.93 -9.93 18.23
N THR A 97 5.93 -9.70 19.09
CA THR A 97 6.12 -8.42 19.80
C THR A 97 6.57 -7.30 18.88
N GLU A 98 7.49 -7.60 17.98
CA GLU A 98 7.99 -6.61 17.01
C GLU A 98 6.97 -6.26 15.94
N ARG A 99 6.10 -7.21 15.58
CA ARG A 99 5.02 -6.99 14.62
C ARG A 99 4.18 -5.75 14.95
N GLN A 100 3.81 -5.57 16.22
CA GLN A 100 3.05 -4.39 16.66
C GLN A 100 3.84 -3.09 16.44
N ARG A 101 5.16 -3.11 16.65
CA ARG A 101 6.04 -1.95 16.41
C ARG A 101 6.08 -1.58 14.94
N TYR A 102 6.22 -2.56 14.04
CA TYR A 102 6.20 -2.32 12.59
C TYR A 102 4.85 -1.79 12.11
N ILE A 103 3.73 -2.34 12.61
CA ILE A 103 2.39 -1.82 12.32
C ILE A 103 2.28 -0.35 12.75
N LEU A 104 2.77 0.00 13.93
CA LEU A 104 2.75 1.36 14.41
C LEU A 104 3.57 2.30 13.53
N ARG A 105 4.78 1.89 13.10
CA ARG A 105 5.66 2.65 12.20
C ARG A 105 4.93 2.94 10.89
N VAL A 106 4.37 1.92 10.23
CA VAL A 106 3.61 2.08 8.97
C VAL A 106 2.40 3.01 9.16
N ARG A 107 1.65 2.86 10.25
CA ARG A 107 0.51 3.76 10.56
C ARG A 107 0.95 5.20 10.77
N THR A 108 2.07 5.42 11.43
CA THR A 108 2.62 6.76 11.63
C THR A 108 2.99 7.41 10.30
N LEU A 109 3.68 6.69 9.42
CA LEU A 109 4.00 7.17 8.07
C LEU A 109 2.76 7.48 7.25
N ALA A 110 1.76 6.60 7.27
CA ALA A 110 0.50 6.81 6.57
C ALA A 110 -0.22 8.08 7.05
N ARG A 111 -0.25 8.29 8.38
CA ARG A 111 -0.81 9.51 8.97
C ARG A 111 -0.07 10.76 8.53
N LEU A 112 1.26 10.75 8.57
CA LEU A 112 2.09 11.87 8.13
C LEU A 112 1.85 12.21 6.65
N ALA A 113 1.81 11.20 5.78
CA ALA A 113 1.52 11.40 4.36
C ALA A 113 0.11 11.97 4.13
N ALA A 114 -0.91 11.46 4.86
CA ALA A 114 -2.27 11.96 4.78
C ALA A 114 -2.39 13.42 5.26
N GLN A 115 -1.77 13.76 6.38
CA GLN A 115 -1.72 15.14 6.89
C GLN A 115 -1.03 16.09 5.89
N GLY A 116 0.11 15.67 5.35
CA GLY A 116 0.81 16.42 4.30
C GLY A 116 -0.04 16.61 3.05
N TYR A 117 -0.79 15.58 2.64
CA TYR A 117 -1.71 15.68 1.51
C TYR A 117 -2.82 16.68 1.78
N VAL A 118 -3.48 16.61 2.93
CA VAL A 118 -4.54 17.57 3.31
C VAL A 118 -3.99 18.99 3.34
N ALA A 119 -2.82 19.20 3.95
CA ALA A 119 -2.16 20.52 3.96
C ALA A 119 -1.87 21.05 2.54
N SER A 120 -1.40 20.18 1.64
CA SER A 120 -1.16 20.56 0.24
C SER A 120 -2.44 20.93 -0.51
N ARG A 121 -3.56 20.23 -0.22
CA ARG A 121 -4.87 20.56 -0.80
C ARG A 121 -5.44 21.86 -0.24
N ALA A 122 -5.25 22.10 1.05
CA ALA A 122 -5.65 23.37 1.69
C ALA A 122 -4.95 24.58 1.07
N LYS A 123 -3.65 24.49 0.78
CA LYS A 123 -2.90 25.55 0.07
C LYS A 123 -3.48 25.88 -1.32
N LEU A 124 -4.13 24.90 -1.96
CA LEU A 124 -4.82 25.07 -3.24
C LEU A 124 -6.30 25.46 -3.11
N GLY A 125 -6.82 25.62 -1.88
CA GLY A 125 -8.22 25.93 -1.62
C GLY A 125 -9.18 24.78 -1.90
N PHE A 126 -8.73 23.51 -1.80
CA PHE A 126 -9.53 22.31 -2.06
C PHE A 126 -10.28 22.31 -3.42
N PRO A 127 -9.60 22.39 -4.56
CA PRO A 127 -10.18 22.66 -5.88
C PRO A 127 -11.19 21.60 -6.37
N LEU A 128 -11.24 20.42 -5.74
CA LEU A 128 -12.16 19.34 -6.06
C LEU A 128 -13.38 19.26 -5.12
N ALA A 129 -13.44 20.11 -4.09
CA ALA A 129 -14.56 20.19 -3.17
C ALA A 129 -15.53 21.31 -3.59
N ASP A 130 -16.80 21.13 -3.22
CA ASP A 130 -17.78 22.25 -3.32
C ASP A 130 -17.32 23.43 -2.47
N LYS A 131 -17.66 24.64 -2.87
CA LYS A 131 -17.19 25.88 -2.23
C LYS A 131 -17.48 25.91 -0.72
N ASP A 132 -18.67 25.48 -0.31
CA ASP A 132 -19.07 25.49 1.10
C ASP A 132 -18.26 24.45 1.91
N LEU A 133 -18.03 23.26 1.36
CA LEU A 133 -17.20 22.21 1.96
C LEU A 133 -15.73 22.64 2.02
N ALA A 134 -15.22 23.29 0.97
CA ALA A 134 -13.84 23.80 0.95
C ALA A 134 -13.63 24.85 2.05
N GLN A 135 -14.58 25.79 2.20
CA GLN A 135 -14.51 26.83 3.21
C GLN A 135 -14.61 26.28 4.65
N ALA A 136 -15.50 25.33 4.88
CA ALA A 136 -15.62 24.65 6.17
C ALA A 136 -14.35 23.87 6.54
N ALA A 137 -13.73 23.18 5.55
CA ALA A 137 -12.48 22.46 5.78
C ALA A 137 -11.30 23.41 6.09
N LEU A 138 -11.21 24.55 5.42
CA LEU A 138 -10.18 25.56 5.71
C LEU A 138 -10.35 26.17 7.10
N GLN A 139 -11.59 26.42 7.55
CA GLN A 139 -11.87 26.92 8.89
C GLN A 139 -11.47 25.89 9.95
N ALA A 140 -11.86 24.62 9.77
CA ALA A 140 -11.48 23.54 10.70
C ALA A 140 -9.96 23.39 10.86
N LEU A 141 -9.21 23.44 9.76
CA LEU A 141 -7.74 23.40 9.80
C LEU A 141 -7.12 24.62 10.49
N ALA A 142 -7.71 25.79 10.33
CA ALA A 142 -7.25 26.99 11.01
C ALA A 142 -7.47 26.90 12.54
N GLU A 143 -8.60 26.35 12.97
CA GLU A 143 -8.92 26.12 14.39
C GLU A 143 -7.98 25.09 15.03
N GLU A 144 -7.70 23.96 14.33
CA GLU A 144 -6.74 22.94 14.80
C GLU A 144 -5.30 23.49 14.92
N SER A 145 -4.91 24.43 14.06
CA SER A 145 -3.57 25.02 14.11
C SER A 145 -3.41 26.10 15.20
N ALA A 146 -4.52 26.58 15.76
CA ALA A 146 -4.55 27.62 16.80
C ALA A 146 -4.68 27.01 18.23
N ALA A 147 -4.96 25.71 18.35
CA ALA A 147 -5.14 24.97 19.60
C ALA A 147 -3.86 24.25 20.05
#